data_5c3e1dc264873e112f6e41ec20ee98d7
#
_entry.id   5c3e1dc264873e112f6e41ec20ee98d7
#
_cell.length_a   1.000
_cell.length_b   1.000
_cell.length_c   1.000
_cell.angle_alpha   90.00
_cell.angle_beta   90.00
_cell.angle_gamma   90.00
#
_symmetry.space_group_name_H-M   'P 1'
#
loop_
_entity.id
_entity.type
_entity.pdbx_description
1 polymer ?
#
loop_
_entity_poly.entity_id
_entity_poly.type
_entity_poly.pdbx_seq_one_letter_code
_entity_poly.pdbx_strand_id
1 'polypeptide(L)'
;MGIVSPESGAAALKALDKAMTDYRDDAYDVLVNCPVEDSNIHIEGYKFTGISKYIETCLGEGNKASTLYISDNLRLMVAAERASVKDIANVLTKDLVKEKATLLFKTIRRDFNISNPRIAVLSLNPTAQGKEEQEIILPAIKEMEEDSVQAFGPYTAEEFFENGYYDQFDGILALYYDQGVPPLKALATGSVVKFNANLPIIATEPDCHTRFDIAGQCIADASSLRHAIYTAIDIYRNRKRYDEPLQNPLPKLYREKHDDGEKVRFSIPKKKHE
;
A
#
# COMPACT_ATOMS: atom_id res chain seq x y z
N MET A 1 19.42 -21.41 -19.75
CA MET A 1 18.99 -20.13 -19.11
C MET A 1 18.34 -19.25 -20.17
N GLY A 2 17.49 -18.31 -19.81
CA GLY A 2 16.88 -17.37 -20.76
C GLY A 2 15.60 -17.87 -21.45
N ILE A 3 15.00 -18.94 -20.97
CA ILE A 3 13.75 -19.50 -21.54
C ILE A 3 12.74 -19.66 -20.42
N VAL A 4 11.50 -19.23 -20.68
CA VAL A 4 10.34 -19.49 -19.82
C VAL A 4 10.00 -20.97 -19.92
N SER A 5 9.98 -21.68 -18.80
CA SER A 5 9.67 -23.11 -18.77
C SER A 5 8.83 -23.49 -17.55
N PRO A 6 8.09 -24.60 -17.58
CA PRO A 6 7.35 -25.10 -16.43
C PRO A 6 8.25 -25.39 -15.22
N GLU A 7 9.49 -25.83 -15.43
CA GLU A 7 10.45 -26.12 -14.37
C GLU A 7 10.87 -24.83 -13.66
N SER A 8 11.05 -23.71 -14.38
CA SER A 8 11.36 -22.42 -13.77
C SER A 8 10.18 -21.88 -12.94
N GLY A 9 8.97 -22.08 -13.40
CA GLY A 9 7.74 -21.74 -12.64
C GLY A 9 7.61 -22.60 -11.38
N ALA A 10 7.84 -23.90 -11.47
CA ALA A 10 7.82 -24.80 -10.31
C ALA A 10 8.92 -24.45 -9.29
N ALA A 11 10.10 -24.05 -9.74
CA ALA A 11 11.18 -23.61 -8.87
C ALA A 11 10.84 -22.31 -8.13
N ALA A 12 10.21 -21.34 -8.83
CA ALA A 12 9.76 -20.09 -8.23
C ALA A 12 8.68 -20.33 -7.17
N LEU A 13 7.70 -21.19 -7.46
CA LEU A 13 6.67 -21.59 -6.51
C LEU A 13 7.28 -22.26 -5.27
N LYS A 14 8.19 -23.21 -5.46
CA LYS A 14 8.86 -23.90 -4.35
C LYS A 14 9.64 -22.92 -3.46
N ALA A 15 10.25 -21.89 -4.03
CA ALA A 15 10.94 -20.85 -3.27
C ALA A 15 9.96 -20.02 -2.44
N LEU A 16 8.80 -19.64 -3.02
CA LEU A 16 7.73 -18.93 -2.31
C LEU A 16 7.14 -19.77 -1.18
N ASP A 17 6.86 -21.08 -1.42
CA ASP A 17 6.36 -22.00 -0.40
C ASP A 17 7.33 -22.08 0.78
N LYS A 18 8.62 -22.22 0.49
CA LYS A 18 9.65 -22.27 1.53
C LYS A 18 9.71 -20.96 2.31
N ALA A 19 9.65 -19.82 1.61
CA ALA A 19 9.64 -18.51 2.25
C ALA A 19 8.43 -18.38 3.19
N MET A 20 7.22 -18.74 2.74
CA MET A 20 6.02 -18.64 3.59
C MET A 20 6.05 -19.62 4.77
N THR A 21 6.68 -20.79 4.62
CA THR A 21 6.90 -21.72 5.72
C THR A 21 7.86 -21.12 6.74
N ASP A 22 9.01 -20.61 6.31
CA ASP A 22 10.01 -20.00 7.19
C ASP A 22 9.46 -18.73 7.90
N TYR A 23 8.57 -17.98 7.25
CA TYR A 23 7.87 -16.86 7.90
C TYR A 23 6.99 -17.34 9.07
N ARG A 24 6.25 -18.45 8.91
CA ARG A 24 5.44 -19.03 10.01
C ARG A 24 6.28 -19.51 11.18
N ASP A 25 7.52 -19.88 10.90
CA ASP A 25 8.51 -20.33 11.90
C ASP A 25 9.32 -19.15 12.48
N ASP A 26 8.92 -17.90 12.20
CA ASP A 26 9.60 -16.65 12.64
C ASP A 26 11.09 -16.60 12.26
N ALA A 27 11.47 -17.21 11.12
CA ALA A 27 12.87 -17.29 10.69
C ALA A 27 13.40 -15.98 10.10
N TYR A 28 12.52 -15.05 9.71
CA TYR A 28 12.89 -13.74 9.18
C TYR A 28 11.78 -12.70 9.35
N ASP A 29 12.12 -11.41 9.27
CA ASP A 29 11.20 -10.29 9.49
C ASP A 29 10.62 -9.71 8.20
N VAL A 30 11.35 -9.77 7.10
CA VAL A 30 10.96 -9.15 5.81
C VAL A 30 11.21 -10.09 4.64
N LEU A 31 10.34 -10.05 3.66
CA LEU A 31 10.45 -10.80 2.40
C LEU A 31 10.68 -9.84 1.24
N VAL A 32 11.73 -10.07 0.49
CA VAL A 32 11.97 -9.34 -0.76
C VAL A 32 11.90 -10.33 -1.91
N ASN A 33 10.89 -10.20 -2.74
CA ASN A 33 10.68 -11.09 -3.88
C ASN A 33 11.46 -10.60 -5.11
N CYS A 34 12.04 -11.52 -5.85
CA CYS A 34 12.46 -11.25 -7.22
C CYS A 34 11.27 -11.39 -8.18
N PRO A 35 11.33 -10.75 -9.37
CA PRO A 35 10.29 -10.89 -10.37
C PRO A 35 10.10 -12.36 -10.78
N VAL A 36 8.85 -12.79 -10.86
CA VAL A 36 8.46 -14.11 -11.36
C VAL A 36 7.61 -13.95 -12.62
N GLU A 37 7.57 -14.99 -13.46
CA GLU A 37 6.71 -15.03 -14.62
C GLU A 37 5.41 -15.76 -14.25
N ASP A 38 4.34 -14.99 -14.07
CA ASP A 38 3.06 -15.53 -13.61
C ASP A 38 2.50 -16.60 -14.56
N SER A 39 2.78 -16.48 -15.87
CA SER A 39 2.24 -17.37 -16.90
C SER A 39 2.76 -18.80 -16.84
N ASN A 40 3.92 -19.03 -16.21
CA ASN A 40 4.54 -20.34 -16.10
C ASN A 40 4.40 -21.00 -14.73
N ILE A 41 3.71 -20.37 -13.79
CA ILE A 41 3.43 -20.95 -12.47
C ILE A 41 2.10 -21.70 -12.52
N HIS A 42 2.16 -23.01 -12.35
CA HIS A 42 1.01 -23.88 -12.33
C HIS A 42 0.83 -24.53 -10.96
N ILE A 43 -0.34 -24.34 -10.37
CA ILE A 43 -0.75 -24.94 -9.10
C ILE A 43 -2.04 -25.71 -9.36
N GLU A 44 -2.08 -26.98 -8.99
CA GLU A 44 -3.28 -27.81 -9.14
C GLU A 44 -4.44 -27.21 -8.31
N GLY A 45 -5.57 -26.96 -8.96
CA GLY A 45 -6.76 -26.40 -8.33
C GLY A 45 -6.69 -24.90 -7.97
N TYR A 46 -5.58 -24.22 -8.30
CA TYR A 46 -5.43 -22.78 -7.97
C TYR A 46 -4.82 -22.01 -9.15
N LYS A 47 -5.49 -20.92 -9.54
CA LYS A 47 -4.94 -20.02 -10.57
C LYS A 47 -3.99 -19.01 -9.90
N PHE A 48 -2.69 -19.12 -10.17
CA PHE A 48 -1.72 -18.14 -9.74
C PHE A 48 -2.02 -16.78 -10.43
N THR A 49 -2.15 -15.74 -9.65
CA THR A 49 -2.48 -14.38 -10.10
C THR A 49 -1.53 -13.33 -9.52
N GLY A 50 -0.30 -13.75 -9.25
CA GLY A 50 0.76 -12.91 -8.70
C GLY A 50 1.11 -13.23 -7.25
N ILE A 51 2.30 -12.78 -6.86
CA ILE A 51 2.93 -13.05 -5.55
C ILE A 51 2.05 -12.54 -4.41
N SER A 52 1.51 -11.32 -4.51
CA SER A 52 0.67 -10.71 -3.47
C SER A 52 -0.52 -11.59 -3.11
N LYS A 53 -1.22 -12.13 -4.13
CA LYS A 53 -2.38 -12.99 -3.90
C LYS A 53 -2.01 -14.35 -3.35
N TYR A 54 -0.85 -14.86 -3.75
CA TYR A 54 -0.32 -16.10 -3.20
C TYR A 54 0.03 -15.97 -1.71
N ILE A 55 0.73 -14.90 -1.32
CA ILE A 55 1.03 -14.60 0.09
C ILE A 55 -0.26 -14.47 0.89
N GLU A 56 -1.26 -13.73 0.38
CA GLU A 56 -2.59 -13.60 1.01
C GLU A 56 -3.23 -14.96 1.28
N THR A 57 -3.20 -15.85 0.28
CA THR A 57 -3.73 -17.21 0.40
C THR A 57 -2.97 -18.04 1.46
N CYS A 58 -1.65 -17.94 1.50
CA CYS A 58 -0.82 -18.62 2.48
C CYS A 58 -1.04 -18.13 3.93
N LEU A 59 -1.40 -16.85 4.10
CA LEU A 59 -1.70 -16.26 5.42
C LEU A 59 -3.11 -16.59 5.92
N GLY A 60 -3.99 -17.04 5.05
CA GLY A 60 -5.36 -17.45 5.40
C GLY A 60 -6.37 -16.32 5.45
N GLU A 61 -7.58 -16.66 5.90
CA GLU A 61 -8.73 -15.75 5.93
C GLU A 61 -8.47 -14.48 6.75
N GLY A 62 -9.05 -13.37 6.30
CA GLY A 62 -8.91 -12.05 6.93
C GLY A 62 -7.73 -11.22 6.42
N ASN A 63 -6.77 -11.84 5.73
CA ASN A 63 -5.64 -11.12 5.14
C ASN A 63 -5.98 -10.73 3.69
N LYS A 64 -6.01 -9.43 3.41
CA LYS A 64 -6.23 -8.88 2.07
C LYS A 64 -5.10 -7.93 1.72
N ALA A 65 -4.26 -8.32 0.80
CA ALA A 65 -3.19 -7.47 0.28
C ALA A 65 -3.75 -6.32 -0.56
N SER A 66 -3.09 -5.18 -0.50
CA SER A 66 -3.26 -4.09 -1.46
C SER A 66 -1.90 -3.61 -1.89
N THR A 67 -1.69 -3.51 -3.20
CA THR A 67 -0.40 -3.10 -3.73
C THR A 67 -0.21 -1.59 -3.56
N LEU A 68 0.89 -1.21 -2.91
CA LEU A 68 1.38 0.16 -2.87
C LEU A 68 2.58 0.28 -3.80
N TYR A 69 2.47 1.13 -4.81
CA TYR A 69 3.55 1.49 -5.73
C TYR A 69 4.33 2.66 -5.16
N ILE A 70 5.64 2.49 -5.01
CA ILE A 70 6.52 3.45 -4.35
C ILE A 70 7.64 3.85 -5.31
N SER A 71 7.82 5.14 -5.50
CA SER A 71 8.99 5.70 -6.20
C SER A 71 9.37 7.01 -5.51
N ASP A 72 10.56 7.07 -4.97
CA ASP A 72 11.03 8.23 -4.20
C ASP A 72 10.01 8.65 -3.13
N ASN A 73 9.44 9.83 -3.25
CA ASN A 73 8.41 10.35 -2.35
C ASN A 73 6.97 10.03 -2.81
N LEU A 74 6.80 9.45 -3.99
CA LEU A 74 5.48 9.10 -4.52
C LEU A 74 5.02 7.74 -4.00
N ARG A 75 3.81 7.69 -3.47
CA ARG A 75 3.16 6.47 -2.99
C ARG A 75 1.77 6.41 -3.56
N LEU A 76 1.51 5.40 -4.39
CA LEU A 76 0.27 5.27 -5.11
C LEU A 76 -0.38 3.91 -4.84
N MET A 77 -1.66 3.92 -4.51
CA MET A 77 -2.50 2.74 -4.42
C MET A 77 -3.62 2.83 -5.46
N VAL A 78 -4.03 1.68 -6.00
CA VAL A 78 -5.11 1.59 -6.98
C VAL A 78 -6.33 0.97 -6.34
N ALA A 79 -7.50 1.61 -6.46
CA ALA A 79 -8.74 1.12 -5.86
C ALA A 79 -9.23 -0.15 -6.57
N ALA A 80 -9.42 -0.10 -7.89
CA ALA A 80 -9.86 -1.21 -8.72
C ALA A 80 -8.70 -1.79 -9.56
N GLU A 81 -7.64 -2.26 -8.89
CA GLU A 81 -6.35 -2.63 -9.50
C GLU A 81 -6.48 -3.69 -10.62
N ARG A 82 -7.41 -4.61 -10.48
CA ARG A 82 -7.57 -5.77 -11.38
C ARG A 82 -8.84 -5.73 -12.23
N ALA A 83 -9.60 -4.65 -12.15
CA ALA A 83 -10.81 -4.50 -12.95
C ALA A 83 -10.46 -4.25 -14.42
N SER A 84 -11.24 -4.83 -15.34
CA SER A 84 -11.14 -4.43 -16.73
C SER A 84 -11.65 -3.00 -16.89
N VAL A 85 -11.12 -2.24 -17.84
CA VAL A 85 -11.57 -0.85 -18.10
C VAL A 85 -13.08 -0.76 -18.27
N LYS A 86 -13.69 -1.77 -18.92
CA LYS A 86 -15.14 -1.86 -19.13
C LYS A 86 -15.93 -1.93 -17.81
N ASP A 87 -15.36 -2.54 -16.77
CA ASP A 87 -16.07 -2.88 -15.54
C ASP A 87 -15.75 -1.89 -14.40
N ILE A 88 -14.81 -0.96 -14.59
CA ILE A 88 -14.35 -0.06 -13.53
C ILE A 88 -15.51 0.69 -12.87
N ALA A 89 -16.39 1.32 -13.64
CA ALA A 89 -17.52 2.07 -13.11
C ALA A 89 -18.51 1.20 -12.31
N ASN A 90 -18.62 -0.10 -12.64
CA ASN A 90 -19.48 -1.03 -11.93
C ASN A 90 -18.85 -1.57 -10.63
N VAL A 91 -17.51 -1.69 -10.61
CA VAL A 91 -16.76 -2.18 -9.44
C VAL A 91 -16.54 -1.07 -8.43
N LEU A 92 -16.46 0.17 -8.90
CA LEU A 92 -16.21 1.32 -8.05
C LEU A 92 -17.44 1.64 -7.19
N THR A 93 -17.28 1.47 -5.88
CA THR A 93 -18.30 1.81 -4.89
C THR A 93 -17.74 2.81 -3.88
N LYS A 94 -18.62 3.54 -3.20
CA LYS A 94 -18.22 4.45 -2.11
C LYS A 94 -17.40 3.72 -1.05
N ASP A 95 -17.83 2.53 -0.66
CA ASP A 95 -17.17 1.74 0.37
C ASP A 95 -15.77 1.29 -0.09
N LEU A 96 -15.59 0.91 -1.35
CA LEU A 96 -14.27 0.56 -1.91
C LEU A 96 -13.32 1.76 -1.88
N VAL A 97 -13.77 2.93 -2.32
CA VAL A 97 -12.93 4.15 -2.29
C VAL A 97 -12.54 4.49 -0.86
N LYS A 98 -13.49 4.48 0.06
CA LYS A 98 -13.26 4.74 1.49
C LYS A 98 -12.30 3.71 2.11
N GLU A 99 -12.52 2.41 1.85
CA GLU A 99 -11.65 1.33 2.34
C GLU A 99 -10.21 1.53 1.87
N LYS A 100 -10.01 1.75 0.56
CA LYS A 100 -8.68 1.87 -0.03
C LYS A 100 -7.95 3.13 0.40
N ALA A 101 -8.62 4.27 0.45
CA ALA A 101 -8.02 5.52 0.93
C ALA A 101 -7.67 5.44 2.43
N THR A 102 -8.56 4.86 3.25
CA THR A 102 -8.30 4.65 4.68
C THR A 102 -7.13 3.66 4.88
N LEU A 103 -7.06 2.62 4.07
CA LEU A 103 -5.94 1.69 4.11
C LEU A 103 -4.63 2.38 3.72
N LEU A 104 -4.63 3.18 2.64
CA LEU A 104 -3.47 3.96 2.23
C LEU A 104 -3.01 4.91 3.34
N PHE A 105 -3.95 5.65 3.96
CA PHE A 105 -3.69 6.53 5.09
C PHE A 105 -3.02 5.79 6.26
N LYS A 106 -3.59 4.65 6.67
CA LYS A 106 -3.04 3.83 7.76
C LYS A 106 -1.67 3.26 7.43
N THR A 107 -1.48 2.81 6.19
CA THR A 107 -0.20 2.28 5.69
C THR A 107 0.88 3.37 5.73
N ILE A 108 0.59 4.56 5.21
CA ILE A 108 1.56 5.66 5.22
C ILE A 108 1.89 6.09 6.65
N ARG A 109 0.90 6.14 7.51
CA ARG A 109 1.10 6.49 8.92
C ARG A 109 2.00 5.51 9.65
N ARG A 110 1.77 4.22 9.47
CA ARG A 110 2.49 3.14 10.17
C ARG A 110 3.81 2.80 9.51
N ASP A 111 3.79 2.57 8.19
CA ASP A 111 4.91 1.98 7.46
C ASP A 111 5.90 3.04 6.95
N PHE A 112 5.48 4.31 6.85
CA PHE A 112 6.33 5.44 6.45
C PHE A 112 6.50 6.48 7.55
N ASN A 113 5.91 6.25 8.74
CA ASN A 113 6.04 7.11 9.92
C ASN A 113 5.63 8.59 9.68
N ILE A 114 4.60 8.81 8.85
CA ILE A 114 4.01 10.12 8.62
C ILE A 114 2.75 10.24 9.47
N SER A 115 2.78 11.09 10.50
CA SER A 115 1.74 11.12 11.55
C SER A 115 0.34 11.46 11.05
N ASN A 116 0.23 12.32 10.06
CA ASN A 116 -1.03 12.80 9.52
C ASN A 116 -0.97 12.92 7.99
N PRO A 117 -0.93 11.79 7.28
CA PRO A 117 -0.71 11.80 5.84
C PRO A 117 -1.88 12.42 5.09
N ARG A 118 -1.56 13.16 4.03
CA ARG A 118 -2.52 13.76 3.10
C ARG A 118 -2.69 12.84 1.90
N ILE A 119 -3.92 12.41 1.65
CA ILE A 119 -4.26 11.48 0.56
C ILE A 119 -4.98 12.23 -0.55
N ALA A 120 -4.42 12.24 -1.76
CA ALA A 120 -5.11 12.69 -2.95
C ALA A 120 -5.97 11.56 -3.52
N VAL A 121 -7.23 11.83 -3.80
CA VAL A 121 -8.13 10.90 -4.51
C VAL A 121 -8.34 11.43 -5.92
N LEU A 122 -8.03 10.62 -6.93
CA LEU A 122 -8.25 11.01 -8.31
C LEU A 122 -9.72 10.86 -8.71
N SER A 123 -10.18 11.63 -9.70
CA SER A 123 -11.51 11.47 -10.30
C SER A 123 -11.53 10.27 -11.23
N LEU A 124 -12.68 9.68 -11.47
CA LEU A 124 -12.82 8.63 -12.50
C LEU A 124 -12.83 9.25 -13.90
N ASN A 125 -13.58 10.33 -14.03
CA ASN A 125 -13.78 11.01 -15.31
C ASN A 125 -12.82 12.21 -15.49
N PRO A 126 -12.40 12.50 -16.72
CA PRO A 126 -11.42 13.56 -16.98
C PRO A 126 -11.93 14.98 -16.67
N THR A 127 -13.24 15.16 -16.50
CA THR A 127 -13.83 16.45 -16.12
C THR A 127 -14.09 16.59 -14.62
N ALA A 128 -13.90 15.52 -13.84
CA ALA A 128 -14.25 15.44 -12.41
C ALA A 128 -15.71 15.85 -12.07
N GLN A 129 -16.63 15.72 -13.03
CA GLN A 129 -18.03 16.15 -12.90
C GLN A 129 -19.03 15.04 -13.24
N GLY A 130 -18.57 13.82 -13.41
CA GLY A 130 -19.41 12.66 -13.72
C GLY A 130 -20.30 12.25 -12.56
N LYS A 131 -21.15 11.28 -12.84
CA LYS A 131 -22.05 10.68 -11.84
C LYS A 131 -21.27 9.98 -10.74
N GLU A 132 -20.19 9.31 -11.09
CA GLU A 132 -19.32 8.59 -10.18
C GLU A 132 -18.65 9.53 -9.18
N GLU A 133 -18.25 10.75 -9.63
CA GLU A 133 -17.71 11.76 -8.73
C GLU A 133 -18.75 12.22 -7.71
N GLN A 134 -19.98 12.51 -8.17
CA GLN A 134 -21.03 13.06 -7.31
C GLN A 134 -21.63 12.04 -6.36
N GLU A 135 -21.85 10.81 -6.80
CA GLU A 135 -22.54 9.78 -6.04
C GLU A 135 -21.63 8.83 -5.26
N ILE A 136 -20.35 8.73 -5.65
CA ILE A 136 -19.39 7.75 -5.08
C ILE A 136 -18.21 8.47 -4.42
N ILE A 137 -17.44 9.27 -5.19
CA ILE A 137 -16.13 9.75 -4.73
C ILE A 137 -16.27 10.87 -3.72
N LEU A 138 -17.07 11.90 -4.01
CA LEU A 138 -17.30 13.01 -3.07
C LEU A 138 -17.94 12.56 -1.75
N PRO A 139 -18.97 11.69 -1.74
CA PRO A 139 -19.48 11.13 -0.49
C PRO A 139 -18.44 10.31 0.28
N ALA A 140 -17.58 9.54 -0.41
CA ALA A 140 -16.51 8.80 0.25
C ALA A 140 -15.51 9.74 0.93
N ILE A 141 -15.07 10.80 0.24
CA ILE A 141 -14.15 11.81 0.78
C ILE A 141 -14.76 12.48 2.02
N LYS A 142 -16.02 12.86 1.97
CA LYS A 142 -16.72 13.48 3.09
C LYS A 142 -16.78 12.57 4.31
N GLU A 143 -17.13 11.30 4.13
CA GLU A 143 -17.12 10.33 5.24
C GLU A 143 -15.73 10.08 5.81
N MET A 144 -14.69 10.13 4.98
CA MET A 144 -13.30 10.01 5.44
C MET A 144 -12.88 11.19 6.29
N GLU A 145 -13.31 12.41 5.94
CA GLU A 145 -13.07 13.60 6.75
C GLU A 145 -13.71 13.48 8.13
N GLU A 146 -14.97 12.99 8.21
CA GLU A 146 -15.65 12.70 9.47
C GLU A 146 -14.90 11.67 10.33
N ASP A 147 -14.25 10.69 9.70
CA ASP A 147 -13.39 9.67 10.33
C ASP A 147 -11.95 10.16 10.62
N SER A 148 -11.67 11.45 10.44
CA SER A 148 -10.34 12.05 10.61
C SER A 148 -9.26 11.49 9.68
N VAL A 149 -9.63 11.01 8.50
CA VAL A 149 -8.74 10.64 7.42
C VAL A 149 -8.61 11.82 6.46
N GLN A 150 -7.41 12.35 6.31
CA GLN A 150 -7.17 13.50 5.43
C GLN A 150 -7.14 13.08 3.96
N ALA A 151 -8.31 13.05 3.35
CA ALA A 151 -8.50 12.77 1.92
C ALA A 151 -9.01 14.01 1.19
N PHE A 152 -8.44 14.29 0.03
CA PHE A 152 -8.71 15.49 -0.77
C PHE A 152 -8.98 15.10 -2.22
N GLY A 153 -9.84 15.86 -2.90
CA GLY A 153 -10.20 15.63 -4.30
C GLY A 153 -11.70 15.75 -4.56
N PRO A 154 -12.24 15.16 -5.62
CA PRO A 154 -11.50 14.42 -6.65
C PRO A 154 -10.69 15.34 -7.57
N TYR A 155 -9.45 14.94 -7.87
CA TYR A 155 -8.59 15.64 -8.84
C TYR A 155 -8.62 14.91 -10.19
N THR A 156 -8.66 15.64 -11.31
CA THR A 156 -8.42 15.00 -12.60
C THR A 156 -6.98 14.50 -12.69
N ALA A 157 -6.75 13.35 -13.31
CA ALA A 157 -5.40 12.83 -13.44
C ALA A 157 -4.49 13.79 -14.24
N GLU A 158 -5.03 14.42 -15.28
CA GLU A 158 -4.31 15.40 -16.09
C GLU A 158 -3.81 16.55 -15.22
N GLU A 159 -4.71 17.28 -14.57
CA GLU A 159 -4.36 18.43 -13.73
C GLU A 159 -3.42 18.06 -12.58
N PHE A 160 -3.65 16.91 -11.97
CA PHE A 160 -2.88 16.43 -10.82
C PHE A 160 -1.41 16.16 -11.17
N PHE A 161 -1.17 15.49 -12.29
CA PHE A 161 0.19 15.16 -12.72
C PHE A 161 0.87 16.32 -13.48
N GLU A 162 0.14 17.05 -14.32
CA GLU A 162 0.69 18.18 -15.08
C GLU A 162 1.18 19.32 -14.18
N ASN A 163 0.38 19.67 -13.15
CA ASN A 163 0.72 20.77 -12.24
C ASN A 163 1.61 20.34 -11.06
N GLY A 164 2.04 19.07 -11.01
CA GLY A 164 2.90 18.59 -9.93
C GLY A 164 2.23 18.56 -8.56
N TYR A 165 0.90 18.44 -8.50
CA TYR A 165 0.18 18.41 -7.22
C TYR A 165 0.60 17.24 -6.33
N TYR A 166 1.14 16.17 -6.91
CA TYR A 166 1.64 15.00 -6.19
C TYR A 166 2.70 15.35 -5.11
N ASP A 167 3.44 16.45 -5.28
CA ASP A 167 4.42 16.89 -4.27
C ASP A 167 3.78 17.43 -2.98
N GLN A 168 2.47 17.69 -3.00
CA GLN A 168 1.72 18.20 -1.86
C GLN A 168 1.04 17.09 -1.05
N PHE A 169 1.13 15.85 -1.48
CA PHE A 169 0.46 14.71 -0.89
C PHE A 169 1.43 13.60 -0.52
N ASP A 170 1.10 12.87 0.54
CA ASP A 170 1.88 11.73 1.01
C ASP A 170 1.48 10.43 0.33
N GLY A 171 0.24 10.38 -0.19
CA GLY A 171 -0.29 9.25 -0.92
C GLY A 171 -1.33 9.63 -1.96
N ILE A 172 -1.41 8.82 -3.00
CA ILE A 172 -2.31 9.01 -4.16
C ILE A 172 -3.19 7.76 -4.26
N LEU A 173 -4.50 7.95 -4.24
CA LEU A 173 -5.45 6.90 -4.60
C LEU A 173 -5.90 7.11 -6.05
N ALA A 174 -5.40 6.29 -6.95
CA ALA A 174 -5.91 6.15 -8.31
C ALA A 174 -7.09 5.17 -8.31
N LEU A 175 -8.08 5.38 -9.17
CA LEU A 175 -9.25 4.53 -9.20
C LEU A 175 -9.05 3.29 -10.05
N TYR A 176 -8.19 3.35 -11.06
CA TYR A 176 -7.81 2.21 -11.90
C TYR A 176 -6.32 2.29 -12.30
N TYR A 177 -5.82 1.16 -12.78
CA TYR A 177 -4.38 0.96 -12.97
C TYR A 177 -3.74 2.00 -13.92
N ASP A 178 -4.29 2.17 -15.13
CA ASP A 178 -3.68 3.03 -16.15
C ASP A 178 -3.78 4.53 -15.80
N GLN A 179 -4.64 4.90 -14.87
CA GLN A 179 -4.75 6.27 -14.38
C GLN A 179 -3.54 6.70 -13.54
N GLY A 180 -2.97 5.78 -12.77
CA GLY A 180 -1.98 6.13 -11.75
C GLY A 180 -0.61 5.50 -11.96
N VAL A 181 -0.53 4.20 -12.26
CA VAL A 181 0.75 3.49 -12.30
C VAL A 181 1.63 3.91 -13.48
N PRO A 182 1.14 4.04 -14.73
CA PRO A 182 1.96 4.55 -15.82
C PRO A 182 2.47 5.98 -15.60
N PRO A 183 1.66 6.97 -15.16
CA PRO A 183 2.19 8.30 -14.82
C PRO A 183 3.25 8.26 -13.71
N LEU A 184 3.03 7.48 -12.65
CA LEU A 184 4.02 7.32 -11.59
C LEU A 184 5.34 6.76 -12.14
N LYS A 185 5.29 5.75 -13.01
CA LYS A 185 6.49 5.20 -13.67
C LYS A 185 7.18 6.20 -14.59
N ALA A 186 6.43 7.07 -15.24
CA ALA A 186 6.99 8.10 -16.10
C ALA A 186 7.69 9.21 -15.31
N LEU A 187 7.19 9.52 -14.12
CA LEU A 187 7.79 10.50 -13.20
C LEU A 187 8.94 9.93 -12.38
N ALA A 188 9.00 8.61 -12.23
CA ALA A 188 10.03 7.94 -11.44
C ALA A 188 11.43 8.25 -11.98
N THR A 189 12.29 8.82 -11.14
CA THR A 189 13.70 9.06 -11.46
C THR A 189 14.55 7.81 -11.29
N GLY A 190 14.02 6.83 -10.60
CA GLY A 190 14.63 5.53 -10.29
C GLY A 190 13.66 4.38 -10.51
N SER A 191 13.82 3.35 -9.72
CA SER A 191 13.01 2.14 -9.80
C SER A 191 11.76 2.25 -8.95
N VAL A 192 10.66 1.73 -9.46
CA VAL A 192 9.42 1.56 -8.69
C VAL A 192 9.48 0.27 -7.88
N VAL A 193 9.05 0.34 -6.63
CA VAL A 193 8.92 -0.79 -5.72
C VAL A 193 7.44 -1.05 -5.47
N LYS A 194 7.02 -2.31 -5.53
CA LYS A 194 5.71 -2.74 -5.04
C LYS A 194 5.84 -3.23 -3.60
N PHE A 195 4.98 -2.76 -2.75
CA PHE A 195 4.84 -3.19 -1.37
C PHE A 195 3.44 -3.75 -1.12
N ASN A 196 3.37 -4.94 -0.54
CA ASN A 196 2.11 -5.59 -0.20
C ASN A 196 1.60 -5.05 1.16
N ALA A 197 0.86 -3.95 1.08
CA ALA A 197 0.24 -3.32 2.26
C ALA A 197 -0.88 -4.19 2.85
N ASN A 198 -1.24 -3.91 4.11
CA ASN A 198 -2.29 -4.59 4.86
C ASN A 198 -2.01 -6.08 5.19
N LEU A 199 -0.79 -6.50 5.12
CA LEU A 199 -0.38 -7.84 5.55
C LEU A 199 0.49 -7.75 6.82
N PRO A 200 0.46 -8.78 7.67
CA PRO A 200 1.37 -8.88 8.82
C PRO A 200 2.83 -8.96 8.35
N ILE A 201 3.11 -9.73 7.31
CA ILE A 201 4.41 -9.81 6.68
C ILE A 201 4.74 -8.52 5.91
N ILE A 202 5.99 -8.09 5.98
CA ILE A 202 6.51 -7.04 5.10
C ILE A 202 7.04 -7.72 3.85
N ALA A 203 6.36 -7.52 2.73
CA ALA A 203 6.75 -8.11 1.45
C ALA A 203 6.88 -7.02 0.39
N THR A 204 8.07 -6.89 -0.18
CA THR A 204 8.38 -5.95 -1.26
C THR A 204 8.90 -6.68 -2.49
N GLU A 205 8.73 -6.07 -3.65
CA GLU A 205 9.30 -6.55 -4.91
C GLU A 205 9.64 -5.37 -5.82
N PRO A 206 10.68 -5.46 -6.65
CA PRO A 206 10.91 -4.47 -7.69
C PRO A 206 9.78 -4.53 -8.73
N ASP A 207 9.25 -3.38 -9.14
CA ASP A 207 8.25 -3.32 -10.21
C ASP A 207 8.92 -3.35 -11.60
N CYS A 208 9.48 -4.49 -11.93
CA CYS A 208 10.09 -4.76 -13.22
C CYS A 208 9.64 -6.12 -13.76
N HIS A 209 9.72 -6.27 -15.08
CA HIS A 209 9.42 -7.53 -15.73
C HIS A 209 10.56 -8.54 -15.58
N THR A 210 10.25 -9.81 -15.69
CA THR A 210 11.25 -10.86 -15.88
C THR A 210 12.04 -10.63 -17.16
N ARG A 211 13.36 -10.70 -17.07
CA ARG A 211 14.27 -10.39 -18.17
C ARG A 211 15.04 -11.66 -18.58
N PHE A 212 14.29 -12.63 -19.09
CA PHE A 212 14.87 -13.88 -19.62
C PHE A 212 15.84 -13.63 -20.78
N ASP A 213 15.60 -12.54 -21.53
CA ASP A 213 16.41 -12.11 -22.67
C ASP A 213 17.88 -11.81 -22.30
N ILE A 214 18.15 -11.32 -21.09
CA ILE A 214 19.51 -10.99 -20.62
C ILE A 214 20.05 -11.99 -19.59
N ALA A 215 19.33 -13.08 -19.33
CA ALA A 215 19.75 -14.09 -18.36
C ALA A 215 21.10 -14.72 -18.72
N GLY A 216 22.05 -14.69 -17.79
CA GLY A 216 23.42 -15.20 -17.98
C GLY A 216 24.38 -14.24 -18.69
N GLN A 217 23.94 -13.05 -19.10
CA GLN A 217 24.81 -12.07 -19.80
C GLN A 217 25.54 -11.12 -18.84
N CYS A 218 25.27 -11.15 -17.55
CA CYS A 218 25.85 -10.29 -16.52
C CYS A 218 25.67 -8.78 -16.75
N ILE A 219 24.59 -8.38 -17.42
CA ILE A 219 24.24 -6.96 -17.74
C ILE A 219 23.00 -6.46 -17.01
N ALA A 220 22.39 -7.29 -16.15
CA ALA A 220 21.19 -6.90 -15.40
C ALA A 220 21.52 -5.79 -14.39
N ASP A 221 20.65 -4.75 -14.35
CA ASP A 221 20.75 -3.71 -13.34
C ASP A 221 20.11 -4.18 -12.01
N ALA A 222 20.92 -4.16 -10.95
CA ALA A 222 20.47 -4.55 -9.60
C ALA A 222 19.78 -3.42 -8.83
N SER A 223 19.66 -2.21 -9.37
CA SER A 223 19.16 -1.03 -8.66
C SER A 223 17.74 -1.21 -8.16
N SER A 224 16.86 -1.79 -8.98
CA SER A 224 15.46 -2.05 -8.62
C SER A 224 15.33 -2.98 -7.42
N LEU A 225 16.09 -4.08 -7.40
CA LEU A 225 16.09 -5.01 -6.27
C LEU A 225 16.68 -4.38 -5.01
N ARG A 226 17.73 -3.57 -5.17
CA ARG A 226 18.34 -2.84 -4.06
C ARG A 226 17.35 -1.86 -3.42
N HIS A 227 16.57 -1.14 -4.22
CA HIS A 227 15.50 -0.25 -3.73
C HIS A 227 14.43 -1.04 -2.99
N ALA A 228 14.01 -2.20 -3.49
CA ALA A 228 13.05 -3.06 -2.80
C ALA A 228 13.57 -3.52 -1.43
N ILE A 229 14.85 -3.88 -1.33
CA ILE A 229 15.50 -4.26 -0.06
C ILE A 229 15.51 -3.08 0.93
N TYR A 230 15.94 -1.90 0.49
CA TYR A 230 15.98 -0.73 1.37
C TYR A 230 14.58 -0.31 1.83
N THR A 231 13.60 -0.32 0.93
CA THR A 231 12.21 -0.05 1.27
C THR A 231 11.68 -1.03 2.32
N ALA A 232 11.98 -2.33 2.19
CA ALA A 232 11.59 -3.34 3.18
C ALA A 232 12.20 -3.08 4.56
N ILE A 233 13.49 -2.73 4.61
CA ILE A 233 14.20 -2.40 5.85
C ILE A 233 13.61 -1.15 6.51
N ASP A 234 13.31 -0.12 5.73
CA ASP A 234 12.75 1.13 6.26
C ASP A 234 11.34 0.92 6.79
N ILE A 235 10.50 0.16 6.08
CA ILE A 235 9.15 -0.24 6.56
C ILE A 235 9.27 -1.02 7.87
N TYR A 236 10.18 -1.98 7.97
CA TYR A 236 10.40 -2.75 9.19
C TYR A 236 10.75 -1.86 10.38
N ARG A 237 11.69 -0.93 10.20
CA ARG A 237 12.10 0.02 11.24
C ARG A 237 10.96 0.94 11.64
N ASN A 238 10.18 1.42 10.67
CA ASN A 238 9.04 2.31 10.90
C ASN A 238 7.91 1.58 11.64
N ARG A 239 7.57 0.35 11.25
CA ARG A 239 6.59 -0.48 11.98
C ARG A 239 7.00 -0.65 13.45
N LYS A 240 8.25 -1.00 13.69
CA LYS A 240 8.76 -1.14 15.06
C LYS A 240 8.60 0.14 15.87
N ARG A 241 9.00 1.28 15.30
CA ARG A 241 8.84 2.60 15.94
C ARG A 241 7.39 3.00 16.19
N TYR A 242 6.48 2.61 15.29
CA TYR A 242 5.06 2.92 15.41
C TYR A 242 4.35 2.00 16.40
N ASP A 243 4.62 0.69 16.34
CA ASP A 243 3.89 -0.33 17.12
C ASP A 243 4.40 -0.41 18.57
N GLU A 244 5.70 -0.21 18.83
CA GLU A 244 6.30 -0.34 20.17
C GLU A 244 5.65 0.57 21.22
N PRO A 245 5.43 1.89 20.98
CA PRO A 245 4.75 2.75 21.94
C PRO A 245 3.28 2.40 22.17
N LEU A 246 2.63 1.72 21.20
CA LEU A 246 1.22 1.32 21.29
C LEU A 246 1.01 0.04 22.10
N GLN A 247 2.07 -0.74 22.37
CA GLN A 247 1.97 -1.95 23.19
C GLN A 247 1.65 -1.63 24.66
N ASN A 248 2.11 -0.48 25.15
CA ASN A 248 1.83 -0.03 26.51
C ASN A 248 1.53 1.48 26.52
N PRO A 249 0.36 1.88 26.00
CA PRO A 249 0.01 3.30 25.90
C PRO A 249 -0.21 3.91 27.29
N LEU A 250 0.25 5.14 27.47
CA LEU A 250 -0.06 5.91 28.68
C LEU A 250 -1.58 6.03 28.84
N PRO A 251 -2.11 5.91 30.06
CA PRO A 251 -3.53 6.08 30.32
C PRO A 251 -3.96 7.50 29.91
N LYS A 252 -5.09 7.59 29.19
CA LYS A 252 -5.66 8.89 28.84
C LYS A 252 -6.05 9.63 30.10
N LEU A 253 -5.49 10.81 30.32
CA LEU A 253 -5.98 11.73 31.33
C LEU A 253 -7.37 12.22 30.88
N TYR A 254 -8.43 11.75 31.54
CA TYR A 254 -9.76 12.27 31.32
C TYR A 254 -9.83 13.72 31.79
N ARG A 255 -10.18 14.65 30.90
CA ARG A 255 -10.69 15.94 31.31
C ARG A 255 -12.09 15.71 31.83
N GLU A 256 -12.31 15.84 33.14
CA GLU A 256 -13.66 16.06 33.65
C GLU A 256 -14.19 17.34 33.00
N LYS A 257 -15.26 17.23 32.22
CA LYS A 257 -16.02 18.40 31.77
C LYS A 257 -16.73 18.93 33.01
N HIS A 258 -16.15 19.94 33.67
CA HIS A 258 -16.91 20.77 34.56
C HIS A 258 -17.84 21.66 33.73
N ASP A 259 -19.11 21.59 34.09
CA ASP A 259 -20.17 22.42 33.55
C ASP A 259 -19.90 23.88 33.94
N ASP A 260 -20.04 24.74 32.95
CA ASP A 260 -20.14 26.20 33.04
C ASP A 260 -19.10 27.00 33.88
N GLY A 261 -18.08 27.49 33.20
CA GLY A 261 -17.45 28.78 33.50
C GLY A 261 -16.32 28.76 34.51
N GLU A 262 -15.99 27.66 35.15
CA GLU A 262 -14.86 27.60 36.07
C GLU A 262 -13.55 27.21 35.38
N LYS A 263 -12.49 27.94 35.66
CA LYS A 263 -11.12 27.68 35.21
C LYS A 263 -10.73 26.25 35.52
N VAL A 264 -10.38 25.47 34.50
CA VAL A 264 -9.91 24.08 34.62
C VAL A 264 -8.72 24.05 35.59
N ARG A 265 -8.90 23.49 36.75
CA ARG A 265 -7.81 23.17 37.68
C ARG A 265 -7.34 21.75 37.45
N PHE A 266 -6.09 21.57 37.11
CA PHE A 266 -5.47 20.23 37.03
C PHE A 266 -5.25 19.73 38.47
N SER A 267 -5.91 18.65 38.87
CA SER A 267 -5.59 17.94 40.11
C SER A 267 -4.48 16.91 39.82
N ILE A 268 -3.32 17.15 40.39
CA ILE A 268 -2.23 16.16 40.41
C ILE A 268 -2.56 15.21 41.57
N PRO A 269 -2.68 13.87 41.32
CA PRO A 269 -2.91 12.94 42.42
C PRO A 269 -1.73 12.94 43.35
N LYS A 270 -1.98 13.22 44.64
CA LYS A 270 -0.96 13.15 45.72
C LYS A 270 -0.52 11.69 45.86
N LYS A 271 0.78 11.42 45.70
CA LYS A 271 1.37 10.13 46.07
C LYS A 271 1.06 9.87 47.55
N LYS A 272 0.37 8.79 47.88
CA LYS A 272 0.34 8.28 49.26
C LYS A 272 1.73 7.75 49.55
N HIS A 273 2.39 8.37 50.49
CA HIS A 273 3.56 7.80 51.18
C HIS A 273 3.03 6.77 52.17
N GLU A 274 3.34 5.49 51.95
CA GLU A 274 3.47 4.51 53.00
C GLU A 274 4.93 4.37 53.38
#